data_3b3dcf535eb6fb96801557efd387c408
#
_entry.id   3b3dcf535eb6fb96801557efd387c408
#
_cell.length_a   1.000
_cell.length_b   1.000
_cell.length_c   1.000
_cell.angle_alpha   90.00
_cell.angle_beta   90.00
_cell.angle_gamma   90.00
#
_symmetry.space_group_name_H-M   'P 1'
#
loop_
_entity.id
_entity.type
_entity.pdbx_description
1 polymer ?
#
loop_
_entity_poly.entity_id
_entity_poly.type
_entity_poly.pdbx_seq_one_letter_code
_entity_poly.pdbx_strand_id
1 'polypeptide(L)'
;IRRQRQMCIRDRLKPVQRRILHSMKRMDDGRYNKVANIVGHTMQFHPHGDASIGDALVQMGQKDLLIDTQGNWGNILTGDRAAASRYIEARLSKFALDVVFNPKTTDWQLSYDGRNKEPITLPAKFPLLLAQGAEGIAVGLSSKVLPHNFNELCDAAVHYLKGEPFTIYPDFPTGGAIDVGKYNDGQRGGVLKVRAKIDKLDNKTLVITEIPFSKTTGSLIDSITKAVEKGKIKARKIEDVTSANVEILVHLAPGTSSDKTMDALYAFSDCEINISPNCCVIEDNKPCFLTVSDVLRHSVDRTMGLLRKELMLRKGELEEQLFFSSLERIFIEERIYKERKFEQSKSQDEVVAFIYSKLCLLYTSPSP
;
A
#
# COMPACT_ATOMS: atom_id res chain seq x y z
N ILE A 1 23.84 -1.12 -4.86
CA ILE A 1 23.25 0.19 -4.42
C ILE A 1 22.18 0.69 -5.42
N ARG A 2 22.35 0.50 -6.76
CA ARG A 2 21.37 0.96 -7.77
C ARG A 2 20.01 0.24 -7.69
N ARG A 3 19.96 -1.06 -7.33
CA ARG A 3 18.71 -1.85 -7.24
C ARG A 3 17.80 -1.49 -6.06
N GLN A 4 18.30 -0.85 -5.02
CA GLN A 4 17.58 -0.62 -3.76
C GLN A 4 16.65 0.60 -3.76
N ARG A 5 16.75 1.50 -4.75
CA ARG A 5 15.92 2.73 -4.85
C ARG A 5 14.82 2.64 -5.90
N GLN A 6 14.62 1.47 -6.52
CA GLN A 6 13.69 1.30 -7.63
C GLN A 6 12.31 0.88 -7.13
N MET A 7 11.29 1.63 -7.49
CA MET A 7 9.89 1.24 -7.33
C MET A 7 9.49 0.30 -8.46
N CYS A 8 9.24 -0.96 -8.13
CA CYS A 8 8.83 -1.97 -9.10
C CYS A 8 7.32 -1.86 -9.36
N ILE A 9 6.85 -1.93 -10.61
CA ILE A 9 5.41 -1.98 -10.94
C ILE A 9 4.71 -3.15 -10.26
N ARG A 10 5.40 -4.24 -9.99
CA ARG A 10 4.79 -5.50 -9.55
C ARG A 10 4.05 -5.40 -8.21
N ASP A 11 4.65 -4.93 -7.13
CA ASP A 11 4.00 -4.71 -5.83
C ASP A 11 3.96 -3.24 -5.43
N ARG A 12 4.76 -2.42 -6.14
CA ARG A 12 4.80 -0.95 -6.02
C ARG A 12 5.23 -0.44 -4.66
N LEU A 13 5.89 -1.30 -3.92
CA LEU A 13 6.49 -1.01 -2.63
C LEU A 13 7.99 -0.73 -2.78
N LYS A 14 8.50 0.19 -1.97
CA LYS A 14 9.95 0.35 -1.82
C LYS A 14 10.52 -0.92 -1.15
N PRO A 15 11.79 -1.30 -1.44
CA PRO A 15 12.38 -2.50 -0.84
C PRO A 15 12.27 -2.56 0.69
N VAL A 16 12.44 -1.42 1.39
CA VAL A 16 12.28 -1.36 2.85
C VAL A 16 10.84 -1.67 3.28
N GLN A 17 9.85 -1.13 2.58
CA GLN A 17 8.42 -1.37 2.88
C GLN A 17 8.05 -2.84 2.70
N ARG A 18 8.52 -3.47 1.61
CA ARG A 18 8.30 -4.89 1.34
C ARG A 18 8.94 -5.78 2.42
N ARG A 19 10.15 -5.44 2.86
CA ARG A 19 10.86 -6.15 3.92
C ARG A 19 10.20 -5.99 5.28
N ILE A 20 9.66 -4.81 5.58
CA ILE A 20 8.86 -4.56 6.78
C ILE A 20 7.61 -5.46 6.77
N LEU A 21 6.83 -5.45 5.69
CA LEU A 21 5.63 -6.27 5.57
C LEU A 21 5.97 -7.78 5.66
N HIS A 22 7.05 -8.20 5.01
CA HIS A 22 7.53 -9.58 5.10
C HIS A 22 7.91 -9.94 6.54
N SER A 23 8.62 -9.08 7.25
CA SER A 23 8.98 -9.27 8.66
C SER A 23 7.75 -9.36 9.56
N MET A 24 6.80 -8.44 9.38
CA MET A 24 5.53 -8.45 10.11
C MET A 24 4.74 -9.73 9.85
N LYS A 25 4.72 -10.23 8.60
CA LYS A 25 4.04 -11.50 8.27
C LYS A 25 4.70 -12.71 8.92
N ARG A 26 6.02 -12.72 9.04
CA ARG A 26 6.74 -13.80 9.74
C ARG A 26 6.53 -13.78 11.27
N MET A 27 6.27 -12.60 11.83
CA MET A 27 6.00 -12.40 13.26
C MET A 27 4.50 -12.46 13.59
N ASP A 28 3.64 -12.62 12.58
CA ASP A 28 2.20 -12.48 12.72
C ASP A 28 1.58 -13.60 13.56
N ASP A 29 1.13 -13.24 14.74
CA ASP A 29 0.35 -14.06 15.68
C ASP A 29 -1.03 -13.43 15.99
N GLY A 30 -1.44 -12.43 15.20
CA GLY A 30 -2.68 -11.67 15.36
C GLY A 30 -2.62 -10.56 16.42
N ARG A 31 -1.55 -10.49 17.21
CA ARG A 31 -1.38 -9.46 18.25
C ARG A 31 -0.54 -8.28 17.78
N TYR A 32 -0.64 -7.17 18.50
CA TYR A 32 0.23 -6.03 18.27
C TYR A 32 1.67 -6.34 18.73
N ASN A 33 2.64 -5.95 17.94
CA ASN A 33 4.06 -6.06 18.22
C ASN A 33 4.67 -4.66 18.39
N LYS A 34 5.60 -4.50 19.33
CA LYS A 34 6.39 -3.26 19.45
C LYS A 34 7.11 -2.96 18.15
N VAL A 35 7.04 -1.71 17.70
CA VAL A 35 7.74 -1.25 16.49
C VAL A 35 9.24 -1.54 16.58
N ALA A 36 9.84 -1.42 17.76
CA ALA A 36 11.25 -1.77 17.96
C ALA A 36 11.56 -3.25 17.61
N ASN A 37 10.66 -4.18 17.94
CA ASN A 37 10.81 -5.60 17.62
C ASN A 37 10.68 -5.83 16.10
N ILE A 38 9.71 -5.18 15.45
CA ILE A 38 9.52 -5.26 13.99
C ILE A 38 10.75 -4.72 13.27
N VAL A 39 11.30 -3.57 13.72
CA VAL A 39 12.52 -2.98 13.16
C VAL A 39 13.69 -3.94 13.31
N GLY A 40 13.92 -4.48 14.51
CA GLY A 40 14.99 -5.46 14.76
C GLY A 40 14.87 -6.71 13.90
N HIS A 41 13.66 -7.25 13.73
CA HIS A 41 13.43 -8.40 12.85
C HIS A 41 13.67 -8.04 11.36
N THR A 42 13.30 -6.82 10.94
CA THR A 42 13.49 -6.36 9.55
C THR A 42 14.96 -6.19 9.19
N MET A 43 15.84 -5.91 10.14
CA MET A 43 17.29 -5.80 9.91
C MET A 43 17.92 -7.09 9.36
N GLN A 44 17.31 -8.25 9.56
CA GLN A 44 17.74 -9.52 8.95
C GLN A 44 17.65 -9.49 7.41
N PHE A 45 16.80 -8.63 6.86
CA PHE A 45 16.57 -8.51 5.42
C PHE A 45 17.09 -7.18 4.85
N HIS A 46 17.21 -6.15 5.69
CA HIS A 46 17.53 -4.79 5.26
C HIS A 46 18.82 -4.30 5.89
N PRO A 47 19.95 -4.22 5.12
CA PRO A 47 21.27 -3.90 5.65
C PRO A 47 21.48 -2.39 5.83
N HIS A 48 20.47 -1.67 6.33
CA HIS A 48 20.53 -0.25 6.63
C HIS A 48 20.11 0.01 8.08
N GLY A 49 20.42 1.19 8.59
CA GLY A 49 20.18 1.52 10.00
C GLY A 49 18.71 1.40 10.43
N ASP A 50 18.52 1.06 11.69
CA ASP A 50 17.22 0.89 12.36
C ASP A 50 16.32 2.13 12.24
N ALA A 51 16.89 3.33 12.34
CA ALA A 51 16.16 4.58 12.18
C ALA A 51 15.42 4.66 10.83
N SER A 52 16.08 4.28 9.73
CA SER A 52 15.46 4.32 8.39
C SER A 52 14.32 3.32 8.23
N ILE A 53 14.41 2.17 8.90
CA ILE A 53 13.34 1.17 8.95
C ILE A 53 12.18 1.69 9.80
N GLY A 54 12.48 2.26 10.96
CA GLY A 54 11.50 2.86 11.86
C GLY A 54 10.71 3.97 11.18
N ASP A 55 11.38 4.91 10.52
CA ASP A 55 10.74 6.00 9.78
C ASP A 55 9.84 5.48 8.65
N ALA A 56 10.30 4.46 7.91
CA ALA A 56 9.51 3.85 6.86
C ALA A 56 8.26 3.15 7.43
N LEU A 57 8.38 2.45 8.57
CA LEU A 57 7.25 1.79 9.24
C LEU A 57 6.25 2.83 9.75
N VAL A 58 6.71 3.94 10.34
CA VAL A 58 5.84 5.04 10.79
C VAL A 58 5.06 5.63 9.61
N GLN A 59 5.74 5.92 8.49
CA GLN A 59 5.07 6.43 7.29
C GLN A 59 4.05 5.46 6.71
N MET A 60 4.29 4.15 6.81
CA MET A 60 3.31 3.14 6.37
C MET A 60 2.12 3.06 7.32
N GLY A 61 2.34 3.15 8.63
CA GLY A 61 1.29 3.14 9.64
C GLY A 61 0.38 4.37 9.55
N GLN A 62 0.95 5.54 9.29
CA GLN A 62 0.19 6.79 9.11
C GLN A 62 -0.74 6.79 7.87
N LYS A 63 -0.57 5.85 6.94
CA LYS A 63 -1.46 5.69 5.77
C LYS A 63 -2.69 4.82 6.04
N ASP A 64 -2.77 4.20 7.20
CA ASP A 64 -3.92 3.47 7.75
C ASP A 64 -4.58 2.47 6.77
N LEU A 65 -3.77 1.74 6.01
CA LEU A 65 -4.25 0.76 5.03
C LEU A 65 -3.70 -0.65 5.29
N LEU A 66 -2.38 -0.79 5.37
CA LEU A 66 -1.71 -2.09 5.48
C LEU A 66 -1.37 -2.48 6.91
N ILE A 67 -1.35 -1.52 7.82
CA ILE A 67 -0.87 -1.67 9.19
C ILE A 67 -1.87 -1.03 10.14
N ASP A 68 -2.38 -1.84 11.07
CA ASP A 68 -3.11 -1.35 12.24
C ASP A 68 -2.10 -0.81 13.25
N THR A 69 -2.36 0.36 13.79
CA THR A 69 -1.45 1.08 14.67
C THR A 69 -2.02 1.23 16.08
N GLN A 70 -1.16 1.21 17.11
CA GLN A 70 -1.52 1.48 18.48
C GLN A 70 -0.48 2.39 19.14
N GLY A 71 -0.96 3.40 19.88
CA GLY A 71 -0.10 4.42 20.50
C GLY A 71 -0.02 5.70 19.66
N ASN A 72 0.94 6.57 19.98
CA ASN A 72 1.13 7.84 19.28
C ASN A 72 2.03 7.68 18.07
N TRP A 73 1.43 7.62 16.89
CA TRP A 73 2.11 7.51 15.58
C TRP A 73 2.38 8.87 14.92
N GLY A 74 2.25 9.97 15.69
CA GLY A 74 2.33 11.31 15.14
C GLY A 74 1.03 11.75 14.45
N ASN A 75 1.07 12.92 13.86
CA ASN A 75 -0.07 13.47 13.14
C ASN A 75 0.39 14.15 11.85
N ILE A 76 -0.12 13.68 10.72
CA ILE A 76 0.23 14.22 9.38
C ILE A 76 -0.30 15.65 9.17
N LEU A 77 -1.34 16.05 9.91
CA LEU A 77 -1.95 17.37 9.80
C LEU A 77 -1.14 18.42 10.58
N THR A 78 -0.76 18.12 11.82
CA THR A 78 0.03 19.03 12.65
C THR A 78 1.52 18.91 12.41
N GLY A 79 1.99 17.79 11.85
CA GLY A 79 3.41 17.48 11.67
C GLY A 79 4.08 16.93 12.92
N ASP A 80 3.29 16.55 13.94
CA ASP A 80 3.82 15.94 15.15
C ASP A 80 4.50 14.61 14.85
N ARG A 81 5.63 14.38 15.50
CA ARG A 81 6.41 13.15 15.33
C ARG A 81 5.79 12.00 16.10
N ALA A 82 5.96 10.80 15.57
CA ALA A 82 5.64 9.58 16.30
C ALA A 82 6.48 9.45 17.57
N ALA A 83 5.92 8.79 18.57
CA ALA A 83 6.66 8.39 19.76
C ALA A 83 7.77 7.39 19.41
N ALA A 84 8.73 7.21 20.32
CA ALA A 84 9.83 6.26 20.09
C ALA A 84 9.32 4.84 19.87
N SER A 85 10.01 4.08 19.01
CA SER A 85 9.65 2.74 18.57
C SER A 85 9.35 1.72 19.69
N ARG A 86 9.87 1.97 20.89
CA ARG A 86 9.61 1.13 22.09
C ARG A 86 8.22 1.34 22.71
N TYR A 87 7.53 2.44 22.38
CA TYR A 87 6.22 2.78 22.95
C TYR A 87 5.06 2.48 22.04
N ILE A 88 5.26 2.53 20.73
CA ILE A 88 4.23 2.31 19.72
C ILE A 88 4.21 0.86 19.24
N GLU A 89 3.06 0.41 18.82
CA GLU A 89 2.82 -0.98 18.41
C GLU A 89 2.11 -1.04 17.07
N ALA A 90 2.36 -2.12 16.34
CA ALA A 90 1.77 -2.36 15.02
C ALA A 90 1.45 -3.85 14.81
N ARG A 91 0.46 -4.10 13.97
CA ARG A 91 0.19 -5.42 13.36
C ARG A 91 -0.25 -5.23 11.91
N LEU A 92 -0.25 -6.31 11.14
CA LEU A 92 -0.83 -6.29 9.81
C LEU A 92 -2.34 -6.11 9.89
N SER A 93 -2.89 -5.25 9.05
CA SER A 93 -4.34 -5.11 8.90
C SER A 93 -4.93 -6.38 8.27
N LYS A 94 -6.23 -6.64 8.51
CA LYS A 94 -6.93 -7.74 7.85
C LYS A 94 -6.86 -7.59 6.32
N PHE A 95 -7.01 -6.38 5.82
CA PHE A 95 -6.87 -6.09 4.40
C PHE A 95 -5.48 -6.50 3.87
N ALA A 96 -4.40 -6.17 4.58
CA ALA A 96 -3.05 -6.56 4.17
C ALA A 96 -2.90 -8.09 4.13
N LEU A 97 -3.41 -8.80 5.13
CA LEU A 97 -3.35 -10.27 5.19
C LEU A 97 -4.06 -10.93 4.01
N ASP A 98 -5.23 -10.43 3.63
CA ASP A 98 -6.06 -11.01 2.57
C ASP A 98 -5.58 -10.65 1.16
N VAL A 99 -5.00 -9.45 0.99
CA VAL A 99 -4.74 -8.86 -0.33
C VAL A 99 -3.27 -8.93 -0.74
N VAL A 100 -2.34 -8.84 0.23
CA VAL A 100 -0.91 -8.65 -0.08
C VAL A 100 -0.12 -9.96 -0.09
N PHE A 101 -0.54 -10.96 0.68
CA PHE A 101 0.26 -12.15 0.91
C PHE A 101 -0.35 -13.42 0.30
N ASN A 102 0.45 -14.13 -0.45
CA ASN A 102 0.19 -15.52 -0.85
C ASN A 102 1.54 -16.22 -1.12
N PRO A 103 2.02 -17.08 -0.20
CA PRO A 103 3.31 -17.75 -0.34
C PRO A 103 3.46 -18.58 -1.62
N LYS A 104 2.34 -19.16 -2.13
CA LYS A 104 2.33 -20.03 -3.32
C LYS A 104 2.51 -19.26 -4.64
N THR A 105 2.16 -17.97 -4.65
CA THR A 105 2.29 -17.10 -5.84
C THR A 105 3.42 -16.09 -5.70
N THR A 106 4.14 -16.09 -4.57
CA THR A 106 5.28 -15.19 -4.32
C THR A 106 6.54 -15.76 -4.94
N ASP A 107 7.28 -14.90 -5.65
CA ASP A 107 8.64 -15.21 -6.11
C ASP A 107 9.64 -14.86 -5.01
N TRP A 108 10.51 -15.82 -4.66
CA TRP A 108 11.44 -15.71 -3.54
C TRP A 108 12.88 -15.55 -4.00
N GLN A 109 13.67 -14.81 -3.24
CA GLN A 109 15.13 -14.73 -3.38
C GLN A 109 15.80 -14.85 -2.02
N LEU A 110 17.13 -15.07 -2.02
CA LEU A 110 17.91 -15.02 -0.79
C LEU A 110 18.07 -13.58 -0.31
N SER A 111 18.07 -13.39 1.01
CA SER A 111 18.43 -12.13 1.66
C SER A 111 19.86 -11.73 1.33
N TYR A 112 20.25 -10.50 1.67
CA TYR A 112 21.58 -9.96 1.36
C TYR A 112 22.74 -10.80 1.97
N ASP A 113 22.49 -11.49 3.08
CA ASP A 113 23.43 -12.36 3.78
C ASP A 113 23.32 -13.84 3.40
N GLY A 114 22.37 -14.19 2.51
CA GLY A 114 22.13 -15.54 2.03
C GLY A 114 21.47 -16.49 3.04
N ARG A 115 21.14 -16.03 4.25
CA ARG A 115 20.63 -16.88 5.34
C ARG A 115 19.12 -17.08 5.29
N ASN A 116 18.39 -16.10 4.79
CA ASN A 116 16.94 -16.08 4.78
C ASN A 116 16.41 -15.96 3.35
N LYS A 117 15.13 -16.30 3.17
CA LYS A 117 14.40 -16.00 1.93
C LYS A 117 13.55 -14.73 2.13
N GLU A 118 13.60 -13.83 1.15
CA GLU A 118 12.75 -12.65 1.10
C GLU A 118 11.97 -12.60 -0.22
N PRO A 119 10.77 -11.99 -0.27
CA PRO A 119 10.03 -11.87 -1.51
C PRO A 119 10.71 -10.90 -2.47
N ILE A 120 10.83 -11.27 -3.75
CA ILE A 120 11.26 -10.35 -4.82
C ILE A 120 10.19 -9.26 -4.98
N THR A 121 8.92 -9.69 -5.02
CA THR A 121 7.74 -8.82 -5.05
C THR A 121 6.62 -9.50 -4.28
N LEU A 122 5.73 -8.72 -3.66
CA LEU A 122 4.53 -9.25 -3.04
C LEU A 122 3.40 -9.39 -4.08
N PRO A 123 2.59 -10.46 -4.02
CA PRO A 123 1.48 -10.70 -4.94
C PRO A 123 0.25 -9.87 -4.56
N ALA A 124 0.41 -8.54 -4.50
CA ALA A 124 -0.67 -7.64 -4.12
C ALA A 124 -1.78 -7.61 -5.17
N LYS A 125 -3.01 -7.86 -4.73
CA LYS A 125 -4.24 -7.92 -5.54
C LYS A 125 -5.06 -6.63 -5.48
N PHE A 126 -4.40 -5.48 -5.36
CA PHE A 126 -4.99 -4.15 -5.26
C PHE A 126 -4.00 -3.09 -5.77
N PRO A 127 -4.45 -1.96 -6.33
CA PRO A 127 -3.59 -0.90 -6.83
C PRO A 127 -2.96 -0.06 -5.70
N LEU A 128 -2.11 -0.67 -4.87
CA LEU A 128 -1.49 -0.07 -3.68
C LEU A 128 -0.74 1.23 -4.00
N LEU A 129 -0.10 1.32 -5.18
CA LEU A 129 0.63 2.53 -5.58
C LEU A 129 -0.30 3.74 -5.67
N LEU A 130 -1.48 3.56 -6.24
CA LEU A 130 -2.45 4.63 -6.40
C LEU A 130 -3.15 4.96 -5.08
N ALA A 131 -3.49 3.95 -4.28
CA ALA A 131 -4.11 4.18 -2.98
C ALA A 131 -3.20 4.92 -1.99
N GLN A 132 -1.92 4.55 -1.94
CA GLN A 132 -0.99 5.12 -0.98
C GLN A 132 -0.20 6.31 -1.51
N GLY A 133 -0.16 6.48 -2.82
CA GLY A 133 0.79 7.38 -3.46
C GLY A 133 2.24 6.97 -3.21
N ALA A 134 3.15 7.55 -3.97
CA ALA A 134 4.58 7.32 -3.76
C ALA A 134 5.39 8.48 -4.32
N GLU A 135 6.42 8.85 -3.57
CA GLU A 135 7.39 9.84 -4.00
C GLU A 135 8.79 9.25 -3.87
N GLY A 136 9.62 9.44 -4.87
CA GLY A 136 10.98 8.96 -4.88
C GLY A 136 11.86 9.69 -5.87
N ILE A 137 13.11 9.91 -5.47
CA ILE A 137 14.13 10.52 -6.30
C ILE A 137 15.24 9.49 -6.53
N ALA A 138 15.59 9.29 -7.78
CA ALA A 138 16.72 8.49 -8.22
C ALA A 138 17.66 9.33 -9.08
N VAL A 139 18.83 8.80 -9.43
CA VAL A 139 19.76 9.52 -10.32
C VAL A 139 19.14 9.69 -11.71
N GLY A 140 18.86 10.92 -12.08
CA GLY A 140 18.27 11.27 -13.38
C GLY A 140 16.76 11.01 -13.52
N LEU A 141 16.10 10.48 -12.48
CA LEU A 141 14.67 10.14 -12.51
C LEU A 141 14.00 10.55 -11.19
N SER A 142 12.79 11.04 -11.30
CA SER A 142 11.91 11.24 -10.14
C SER A 142 10.56 10.61 -10.41
N SER A 143 9.87 10.17 -9.36
CA SER A 143 8.50 9.71 -9.42
C SER A 143 7.71 10.43 -8.36
N LYS A 144 6.53 10.92 -8.71
CA LYS A 144 5.56 11.52 -7.80
C LYS A 144 4.16 11.07 -8.21
N VAL A 145 3.72 9.96 -7.62
CA VAL A 145 2.37 9.42 -7.76
C VAL A 145 1.57 9.87 -6.56
N LEU A 146 0.47 10.56 -6.80
CA LEU A 146 -0.40 11.08 -5.76
C LEU A 146 -1.36 9.99 -5.26
N PRO A 147 -1.82 10.05 -4.00
CA PRO A 147 -2.80 9.10 -3.47
C PRO A 147 -4.18 9.33 -4.09
N HIS A 148 -5.00 8.28 -4.11
CA HIS A 148 -6.36 8.26 -4.64
C HIS A 148 -7.30 7.58 -3.64
N ASN A 149 -8.58 7.90 -3.73
CA ASN A 149 -9.61 7.32 -2.89
C ASN A 149 -9.74 5.81 -3.12
N PHE A 150 -9.83 5.06 -2.03
CA PHE A 150 -9.92 3.59 -2.06
C PHE A 150 -11.17 3.11 -2.80
N ASN A 151 -12.33 3.71 -2.52
CA ASN A 151 -13.59 3.30 -3.14
C ASN A 151 -13.62 3.63 -4.63
N GLU A 152 -13.15 4.84 -5.01
CA GLU A 152 -13.05 5.25 -6.41
C GLU A 152 -12.10 4.34 -7.21
N LEU A 153 -11.02 3.86 -6.61
CA LEU A 153 -10.13 2.88 -7.24
C LEU A 153 -10.82 1.53 -7.47
N CYS A 154 -11.65 1.08 -6.53
CA CYS A 154 -12.46 -0.13 -6.70
C CYS A 154 -13.50 0.04 -7.80
N ASP A 155 -14.21 1.15 -7.82
CA ASP A 155 -15.23 1.44 -8.83
C ASP A 155 -14.60 1.54 -10.24
N ALA A 156 -13.48 2.26 -10.36
CA ALA A 156 -12.74 2.35 -11.61
C ALA A 156 -12.22 0.99 -12.10
N ALA A 157 -11.78 0.12 -11.18
CA ALA A 157 -11.38 -1.24 -11.53
C ALA A 157 -12.58 -2.07 -12.05
N VAL A 158 -13.76 -1.91 -11.44
CA VAL A 158 -15.00 -2.56 -11.92
C VAL A 158 -15.41 -2.05 -13.29
N HIS A 159 -15.38 -0.73 -13.53
CA HIS A 159 -15.66 -0.13 -14.85
C HIS A 159 -14.69 -0.67 -15.91
N TYR A 160 -13.40 -0.70 -15.61
CA TYR A 160 -12.40 -1.26 -16.52
C TYR A 160 -12.68 -2.73 -16.89
N LEU A 161 -13.02 -3.57 -15.90
CA LEU A 161 -13.35 -4.98 -16.14
C LEU A 161 -14.62 -5.18 -16.98
N LYS A 162 -15.56 -4.23 -16.92
CA LYS A 162 -16.77 -4.21 -17.78
C LYS A 162 -16.52 -3.62 -19.17
N GLY A 163 -15.33 -3.07 -19.42
CA GLY A 163 -15.03 -2.36 -20.66
C GLY A 163 -15.64 -0.96 -20.75
N GLU A 164 -16.01 -0.38 -19.61
CA GLU A 164 -16.60 0.95 -19.48
C GLU A 164 -15.49 2.01 -19.27
N PRO A 165 -15.70 3.25 -19.70
CA PRO A 165 -14.76 4.33 -19.43
C PRO A 165 -14.75 4.67 -17.94
N PHE A 166 -13.59 5.05 -17.42
CA PHE A 166 -13.42 5.53 -16.06
C PHE A 166 -12.48 6.74 -16.01
N THR A 167 -12.63 7.54 -14.98
CA THR A 167 -11.73 8.66 -14.67
C THR A 167 -11.50 8.67 -13.16
N ILE A 168 -10.25 8.83 -12.74
CA ILE A 168 -9.87 8.93 -11.34
C ILE A 168 -8.99 10.16 -11.13
N TYR A 169 -9.17 10.81 -10.00
CA TYR A 169 -8.40 11.97 -9.59
C TYR A 169 -7.73 11.72 -8.24
N PRO A 170 -6.61 12.40 -7.95
CA PRO A 170 -6.00 12.34 -6.63
C PRO A 170 -6.97 12.76 -5.54
N ASP A 171 -6.89 12.06 -4.42
CA ASP A 171 -7.61 12.37 -3.18
C ASP A 171 -6.62 12.39 -2.02
N PHE A 172 -6.74 13.40 -1.15
CA PHE A 172 -5.75 13.65 -0.12
C PHE A 172 -6.31 13.47 1.28
N PRO A 173 -5.60 12.76 2.18
CA PRO A 173 -6.05 12.59 3.56
C PRO A 173 -6.10 13.91 4.35
N THR A 174 -5.48 14.98 3.84
CA THR A 174 -5.52 16.32 4.43
C THR A 174 -6.71 17.14 3.98
N GLY A 175 -7.53 16.63 3.04
CA GLY A 175 -8.64 17.35 2.43
C GLY A 175 -8.19 18.40 1.44
N GLY A 176 -8.99 19.46 1.30
CA GLY A 176 -8.78 20.56 0.37
C GLY A 176 -9.48 20.37 -0.97
N ALA A 177 -9.59 21.46 -1.72
CA ALA A 177 -10.14 21.44 -3.07
C ALA A 177 -9.03 21.31 -4.12
N ILE A 178 -9.29 20.55 -5.20
CA ILE A 178 -8.34 20.37 -6.29
C ILE A 178 -8.88 20.91 -7.62
N ASP A 179 -8.02 21.60 -8.36
CA ASP A 179 -8.27 21.96 -9.76
C ASP A 179 -7.47 20.97 -10.66
N VAL A 180 -8.21 20.14 -11.36
CA VAL A 180 -7.70 19.07 -12.22
C VAL A 180 -7.57 19.47 -13.69
N GLY A 181 -7.91 20.69 -14.07
CA GLY A 181 -7.95 21.15 -15.46
C GLY A 181 -6.65 20.94 -16.24
N LYS A 182 -5.51 20.88 -15.55
CA LYS A 182 -4.18 20.65 -16.14
C LYS A 182 -3.50 19.38 -15.59
N TYR A 183 -4.26 18.46 -14.99
CA TYR A 183 -3.71 17.27 -14.33
C TYR A 183 -3.02 16.30 -15.28
N ASN A 184 -3.51 16.20 -16.52
CA ASN A 184 -2.98 15.33 -17.57
C ASN A 184 -2.76 13.87 -17.11
N ASP A 185 -3.74 13.32 -16.41
CA ASP A 185 -3.74 11.93 -15.89
C ASP A 185 -2.42 11.54 -15.19
N GLY A 186 -1.84 12.46 -14.41
CA GLY A 186 -0.63 12.21 -13.64
C GLY A 186 0.68 12.16 -14.43
N GLN A 187 0.67 12.47 -15.71
CA GLN A 187 1.88 12.50 -16.53
C GLN A 187 2.79 13.70 -16.21
N ARG A 188 4.05 13.54 -16.56
CA ARG A 188 5.03 14.63 -16.46
C ARG A 188 4.59 15.84 -17.27
N GLY A 189 4.66 17.03 -16.65
CA GLY A 189 4.20 18.30 -17.23
C GLY A 189 2.76 18.65 -16.83
N GLY A 190 2.00 17.71 -16.26
CA GLY A 190 0.74 18.01 -15.60
C GLY A 190 0.93 18.87 -14.36
N VAL A 191 -0.07 19.64 -14.01
CA VAL A 191 -0.10 20.48 -12.80
C VAL A 191 -1.47 20.37 -12.14
N LEU A 192 -1.46 20.11 -10.86
CA LEU A 192 -2.62 20.06 -9.99
C LEU A 192 -2.54 21.25 -9.04
N LYS A 193 -3.58 22.07 -8.95
CA LYS A 193 -3.70 23.09 -7.92
C LYS A 193 -4.47 22.53 -6.74
N VAL A 194 -3.92 22.70 -5.55
CA VAL A 194 -4.56 22.27 -4.30
C VAL A 194 -4.78 23.48 -3.41
N ARG A 195 -6.00 23.67 -2.96
CA ARG A 195 -6.43 24.78 -2.11
C ARG A 195 -6.88 24.29 -0.74
N ALA A 196 -6.49 25.04 0.28
CA ALA A 196 -7.09 24.92 1.60
C ALA A 196 -8.59 25.22 1.54
N LYS A 197 -9.36 24.58 2.40
CA LYS A 197 -10.77 24.93 2.59
C LYS A 197 -10.85 26.06 3.60
N ILE A 198 -11.31 27.22 3.14
CA ILE A 198 -11.42 28.45 3.93
C ILE A 198 -12.87 28.88 3.93
N ASP A 199 -13.46 28.97 5.12
CA ASP A 199 -14.82 29.40 5.32
C ASP A 199 -14.85 30.69 6.15
N LYS A 200 -15.96 31.45 6.05
CA LYS A 200 -16.21 32.61 6.90
C LYS A 200 -16.88 32.15 8.17
N LEU A 201 -16.22 32.32 9.30
CA LEU A 201 -16.82 32.08 10.62
C LEU A 201 -17.73 33.24 10.99
N ASP A 202 -17.21 34.46 10.80
CA ASP A 202 -17.94 35.72 10.96
C ASP A 202 -17.36 36.82 10.04
N ASN A 203 -17.85 38.06 10.19
CA ASN A 203 -17.40 39.20 9.37
C ASN A 203 -15.93 39.61 9.63
N LYS A 204 -15.31 39.09 10.69
CA LYS A 204 -13.94 39.44 11.14
C LYS A 204 -13.01 38.26 11.22
N THR A 205 -13.51 37.03 11.03
CA THR A 205 -12.73 35.83 11.22
C THR A 205 -12.99 34.85 10.08
N LEU A 206 -11.89 34.38 9.48
CA LEU A 206 -11.89 33.27 8.54
C LEU A 206 -11.40 32.01 9.30
N VAL A 207 -11.93 30.85 8.95
CA VAL A 207 -11.52 29.55 9.48
C VAL A 207 -11.00 28.69 8.34
N ILE A 208 -9.84 28.05 8.56
CA ILE A 208 -9.27 27.07 7.65
C ILE A 208 -9.52 25.70 8.28
N THR A 209 -10.29 24.85 7.60
CA THR A 209 -10.71 23.53 8.08
C THR A 209 -10.01 22.37 7.40
N GLU A 210 -9.43 22.60 6.22
CA GLU A 210 -8.64 21.60 5.49
C GLU A 210 -7.40 22.26 4.91
N ILE A 211 -6.27 21.54 4.92
CA ILE A 211 -4.97 22.07 4.48
C ILE A 211 -4.50 21.41 3.19
N PRO A 212 -3.73 22.09 2.35
CA PRO A 212 -3.19 21.51 1.13
C PRO A 212 -2.26 20.32 1.42
N PHE A 213 -2.28 19.34 0.54
CA PHE A 213 -1.44 18.15 0.62
C PHE A 213 0.05 18.51 0.78
N SER A 214 0.76 17.78 1.63
CA SER A 214 2.16 18.01 2.02
C SER A 214 2.44 19.25 2.89
N LYS A 215 1.41 19.94 3.36
CA LYS A 215 1.52 21.02 4.34
C LYS A 215 1.03 20.54 5.69
N THR A 216 1.56 21.17 6.74
CA THR A 216 1.10 21.01 8.13
C THR A 216 0.50 22.30 8.61
N THR A 217 -0.32 22.26 9.69
CA THR A 217 -0.90 23.48 10.28
C THR A 217 0.18 24.50 10.60
N GLY A 218 1.27 24.08 11.26
CA GLY A 218 2.39 24.96 11.56
C GLY A 218 3.05 25.58 10.33
N SER A 219 3.33 24.77 9.30
CA SER A 219 3.95 25.31 8.07
C SER A 219 3.03 26.27 7.31
N LEU A 220 1.73 26.05 7.38
CA LEU A 220 0.74 26.93 6.75
C LEU A 220 0.65 28.26 7.51
N ILE A 221 0.59 28.22 8.84
CA ILE A 221 0.60 29.40 9.70
C ILE A 221 1.85 30.24 9.47
N ASP A 222 3.03 29.61 9.40
CA ASP A 222 4.29 30.28 9.08
C ASP A 222 4.25 30.99 7.72
N SER A 223 3.65 30.34 6.72
CA SER A 223 3.51 30.93 5.39
C SER A 223 2.58 32.15 5.41
N ILE A 224 1.44 32.06 6.11
CA ILE A 224 0.48 33.16 6.26
C ILE A 224 1.14 34.31 7.03
N THR A 225 1.82 34.02 8.14
CA THR A 225 2.51 35.01 8.96
C THR A 225 3.53 35.80 8.14
N LYS A 226 4.37 35.08 7.36
CA LYS A 226 5.32 35.73 6.43
C LYS A 226 4.63 36.64 5.39
N ALA A 227 3.45 36.28 4.93
CA ALA A 227 2.69 37.10 3.99
C ALA A 227 2.05 38.33 4.67
N VAL A 228 1.65 38.20 5.94
CA VAL A 228 1.19 39.32 6.77
C VAL A 228 2.33 40.32 7.04
N GLU A 229 3.50 39.84 7.45
CA GLU A 229 4.71 40.67 7.67
C GLU A 229 5.13 41.46 6.42
N LYS A 230 4.98 40.83 5.23
CA LYS A 230 5.22 41.49 3.94
C LYS A 230 4.10 42.46 3.51
N GLY A 231 3.06 42.63 4.33
CA GLY A 231 1.92 43.49 4.04
C GLY A 231 1.02 43.01 2.91
N LYS A 232 1.12 41.76 2.49
CA LYS A 232 0.30 41.16 1.43
C LYS A 232 -1.07 40.73 1.93
N ILE A 233 -1.14 40.29 3.18
CA ILE A 233 -2.37 39.85 3.86
C ILE A 233 -2.60 40.77 5.06
N LYS A 234 -3.85 41.21 5.24
CA LYS A 234 -4.25 42.10 6.33
C LYS A 234 -4.93 41.29 7.45
N ALA A 235 -4.17 40.53 8.20
CA ALA A 235 -4.65 39.85 9.38
C ALA A 235 -4.06 40.46 10.67
N ARG A 236 -4.86 40.47 11.73
CA ARG A 236 -4.46 40.95 13.07
C ARG A 236 -3.80 39.84 13.90
N LYS A 237 -4.38 38.63 13.85
CA LYS A 237 -3.96 37.48 14.65
C LYS A 237 -4.26 36.19 13.88
N ILE A 238 -3.44 35.18 14.09
CA ILE A 238 -3.65 33.82 13.59
C ILE A 238 -3.60 32.90 14.81
N GLU A 239 -4.58 32.04 14.97
CA GLU A 239 -4.67 31.10 16.09
C GLU A 239 -4.84 29.68 15.55
N ASP A 240 -4.03 28.76 16.05
CA ASP A 240 -4.20 27.34 15.82
C ASP A 240 -5.01 26.74 16.99
N VAL A 241 -6.24 26.34 16.70
CA VAL A 241 -7.14 25.66 17.64
C VAL A 241 -7.42 24.23 17.21
N THR A 242 -6.54 23.70 16.36
CA THR A 242 -6.62 22.34 15.83
C THR A 242 -6.62 21.31 16.96
N SER A 243 -7.61 20.43 16.93
CA SER A 243 -7.75 19.31 17.86
C SER A 243 -7.85 17.99 17.10
N ALA A 244 -8.98 17.34 17.06
CA ALA A 244 -9.24 16.18 16.19
C ALA A 244 -9.33 16.56 14.71
N ASN A 245 -9.85 17.78 14.44
CA ASN A 245 -9.95 18.33 13.10
C ASN A 245 -9.08 19.59 13.01
N VAL A 246 -8.64 19.91 11.81
CA VAL A 246 -7.92 21.16 11.54
C VAL A 246 -8.85 22.35 11.76
N GLU A 247 -8.41 23.31 12.53
CA GLU A 247 -9.09 24.57 12.76
C GLU A 247 -8.07 25.69 13.00
N ILE A 248 -7.83 26.50 11.96
CA ILE A 248 -6.94 27.66 12.04
C ILE A 248 -7.78 28.91 11.86
N LEU A 249 -7.80 29.77 12.88
CA LEU A 249 -8.54 31.03 12.87
C LEU A 249 -7.66 32.17 12.38
N VAL A 250 -8.13 32.90 11.38
CA VAL A 250 -7.46 34.10 10.84
C VAL A 250 -8.33 35.32 11.14
N HIS A 251 -7.94 36.09 12.15
CA HIS A 251 -8.62 37.31 12.56
C HIS A 251 -8.21 38.49 11.68
N LEU A 252 -9.18 39.09 11.02
CA LEU A 252 -8.97 40.17 10.06
C LEU A 252 -8.67 41.50 10.73
N ALA A 253 -7.87 42.33 10.06
CA ALA A 253 -7.69 43.72 10.49
C ALA A 253 -8.97 44.52 10.31
N PRO A 254 -9.26 45.54 11.16
CA PRO A 254 -10.42 46.36 11.04
C PRO A 254 -10.55 47.02 9.67
N GLY A 255 -11.77 47.01 9.11
CA GLY A 255 -12.04 47.60 7.79
C GLY A 255 -11.61 46.75 6.58
N THR A 256 -11.17 45.49 6.81
CA THR A 256 -10.75 44.57 5.74
C THR A 256 -11.93 43.69 5.30
N SER A 257 -12.12 43.55 3.99
CA SER A 257 -13.11 42.62 3.43
C SER A 257 -12.63 41.17 3.57
N SER A 258 -13.51 40.28 4.08
CA SER A 258 -13.23 38.84 4.21
C SER A 258 -12.94 38.18 2.86
N ASP A 259 -13.71 38.54 1.79
CA ASP A 259 -13.51 37.98 0.45
C ASP A 259 -12.14 38.32 -0.13
N LYS A 260 -11.77 39.63 -0.05
CA LYS A 260 -10.44 40.07 -0.52
C LYS A 260 -9.29 39.43 0.28
N THR A 261 -9.50 39.18 1.55
CA THR A 261 -8.47 38.49 2.36
C THR A 261 -8.38 37.00 2.04
N MET A 262 -9.50 36.35 1.74
CA MET A 262 -9.52 34.96 1.28
C MET A 262 -8.77 34.84 -0.06
N ASP A 263 -9.00 35.72 -1.02
CA ASP A 263 -8.24 35.74 -2.27
C ASP A 263 -6.75 35.99 -2.03
N ALA A 264 -6.43 36.90 -1.08
CA ALA A 264 -5.02 37.16 -0.72
C ALA A 264 -4.35 35.96 -0.03
N LEU A 265 -5.08 35.20 0.78
CA LEU A 265 -4.58 33.94 1.38
C LEU A 265 -4.21 32.93 0.28
N TYR A 266 -5.04 32.74 -0.72
CA TYR A 266 -4.72 31.86 -1.85
C TYR A 266 -3.57 32.39 -2.71
N ALA A 267 -3.50 33.70 -2.93
CA ALA A 267 -2.49 34.30 -3.82
C ALA A 267 -1.10 34.42 -3.20
N PHE A 268 -1.00 34.62 -1.88
CA PHE A 268 0.25 35.03 -1.22
C PHE A 268 0.72 34.06 -0.12
N SER A 269 0.02 33.00 0.13
CA SER A 269 0.43 31.97 1.11
C SER A 269 0.31 30.58 0.54
N ASP A 270 0.72 29.58 1.33
CA ASP A 270 0.60 28.17 0.97
C ASP A 270 -0.83 27.63 1.07
N CYS A 271 -1.86 28.50 1.22
CA CYS A 271 -3.26 28.11 1.11
C CYS A 271 -3.63 27.63 -0.30
N GLU A 272 -2.88 28.01 -1.33
CA GLU A 272 -2.91 27.41 -2.66
C GLU A 272 -1.49 26.95 -3.03
N ILE A 273 -1.35 25.69 -3.42
CA ILE A 273 -0.08 25.15 -3.90
C ILE A 273 -0.26 24.44 -5.25
N ASN A 274 0.81 24.42 -6.04
CA ASN A 274 0.88 23.65 -7.26
C ASN A 274 1.66 22.37 -7.03
N ILE A 275 1.10 21.25 -7.44
CA ILE A 275 1.75 19.94 -7.39
C ILE A 275 1.92 19.45 -8.83
N SER A 276 3.16 19.09 -9.20
CA SER A 276 3.47 18.49 -10.49
C SER A 276 3.63 16.98 -10.32
N PRO A 277 2.65 16.17 -10.77
CA PRO A 277 2.78 14.73 -10.76
C PRO A 277 3.83 14.26 -11.78
N ASN A 278 4.34 13.07 -11.56
CA ASN A 278 5.22 12.38 -12.51
C ASN A 278 5.14 10.88 -12.24
N CYS A 279 4.27 10.21 -12.95
CA CYS A 279 4.09 8.77 -12.80
C CYS A 279 5.19 8.01 -13.55
N CYS A 280 6.36 7.90 -12.92
CA CYS A 280 7.48 7.10 -13.39
C CYS A 280 7.59 5.82 -12.57
N VAL A 281 7.47 4.69 -13.21
CA VAL A 281 7.47 3.34 -12.62
C VAL A 281 8.54 2.47 -13.27
N ILE A 282 8.89 1.36 -12.63
CA ILE A 282 9.85 0.40 -13.19
C ILE A 282 9.10 -0.83 -13.69
N GLU A 283 9.17 -1.10 -14.97
CA GLU A 283 8.66 -2.31 -15.61
C GLU A 283 9.81 -3.03 -16.30
N ASP A 284 9.93 -4.34 -16.08
CA ASP A 284 11.00 -5.19 -16.63
C ASP A 284 12.41 -4.57 -16.52
N ASN A 285 12.69 -3.98 -15.36
CA ASN A 285 13.94 -3.27 -15.03
C ASN A 285 14.19 -1.99 -15.85
N LYS A 286 13.19 -1.47 -16.54
CA LYS A 286 13.26 -0.20 -17.28
C LYS A 286 12.32 0.84 -16.67
N PRO A 287 12.68 2.13 -16.67
CA PRO A 287 11.77 3.19 -16.28
C PRO A 287 10.71 3.39 -17.37
N CYS A 288 9.46 3.38 -16.98
CA CYS A 288 8.30 3.65 -17.84
C CYS A 288 7.53 4.84 -17.29
N PHE A 289 7.14 5.75 -18.17
CA PHE A 289 6.28 6.88 -17.85
C PHE A 289 4.86 6.51 -18.28
N LEU A 290 3.98 6.29 -17.32
CA LEU A 290 2.61 5.85 -17.54
C LEU A 290 1.63 6.92 -17.08
N THR A 291 0.39 6.84 -17.56
CA THR A 291 -0.72 7.56 -16.97
C THR A 291 -1.17 6.87 -15.69
N VAL A 292 -1.89 7.58 -14.82
CA VAL A 292 -2.52 6.98 -13.64
C VAL A 292 -3.55 5.92 -14.07
N SER A 293 -4.30 6.19 -15.13
CA SER A 293 -5.25 5.24 -15.72
C SER A 293 -4.57 3.95 -16.21
N ASP A 294 -3.39 4.05 -16.86
CA ASP A 294 -2.64 2.86 -17.27
C ASP A 294 -2.12 2.07 -16.08
N VAL A 295 -1.66 2.76 -15.04
CA VAL A 295 -1.24 2.11 -13.79
C VAL A 295 -2.38 1.33 -13.15
N LEU A 296 -3.61 1.85 -13.19
CA LEU A 296 -4.80 1.13 -12.72
C LEU A 296 -5.07 -0.11 -13.57
N ARG A 297 -5.11 0.04 -14.90
CA ARG A 297 -5.32 -1.09 -15.84
C ARG A 297 -4.32 -2.21 -15.59
N HIS A 298 -3.03 -1.90 -15.57
CA HIS A 298 -1.97 -2.89 -15.29
C HIS A 298 -2.14 -3.55 -13.91
N SER A 299 -2.64 -2.82 -12.91
CA SER A 299 -2.89 -3.38 -11.59
C SER A 299 -4.06 -4.37 -11.59
N VAL A 300 -5.13 -4.05 -12.31
CA VAL A 300 -6.32 -4.91 -12.44
C VAL A 300 -5.99 -6.16 -13.24
N ASP A 301 -5.32 -6.03 -14.39
CA ASP A 301 -4.90 -7.18 -15.22
C ASP A 301 -4.00 -8.13 -14.43
N ARG A 302 -3.08 -7.56 -13.66
CA ARG A 302 -2.23 -8.36 -12.77
C ARG A 302 -3.03 -9.06 -11.69
N THR A 303 -3.99 -8.40 -11.08
CA THR A 303 -4.88 -9.00 -10.07
C THR A 303 -5.61 -10.19 -10.66
N MET A 304 -6.15 -10.05 -11.88
CA MET A 304 -6.80 -11.15 -12.61
C MET A 304 -5.84 -12.30 -12.89
N GLY A 305 -4.60 -11.98 -13.28
CA GLY A 305 -3.55 -12.99 -13.49
C GLY A 305 -3.18 -13.75 -12.21
N LEU A 306 -3.06 -13.05 -11.08
CA LEU A 306 -2.79 -13.65 -9.77
C LEU A 306 -3.94 -14.54 -9.30
N LEU A 307 -5.18 -14.09 -9.41
CA LEU A 307 -6.36 -14.89 -9.05
C LEU A 307 -6.46 -16.16 -9.90
N ARG A 308 -6.20 -16.06 -11.22
CA ARG A 308 -6.15 -17.23 -12.10
C ARG A 308 -5.06 -18.20 -11.66
N LYS A 309 -3.87 -17.72 -11.33
CA LYS A 309 -2.75 -18.55 -10.83
C LYS A 309 -3.12 -19.25 -9.51
N GLU A 310 -3.75 -18.52 -8.57
CA GLU A 310 -4.23 -19.08 -7.31
C GLU A 310 -5.25 -20.20 -7.52
N LEU A 311 -6.22 -19.98 -8.41
CA LEU A 311 -7.24 -20.99 -8.74
C LEU A 311 -6.64 -22.23 -9.43
N MET A 312 -5.67 -22.05 -10.34
CA MET A 312 -4.99 -23.17 -10.98
C MET A 312 -4.19 -24.01 -9.97
N LEU A 313 -3.49 -23.36 -9.05
CA LEU A 313 -2.78 -24.07 -7.96
C LEU A 313 -3.76 -24.83 -7.07
N ARG A 314 -4.89 -24.19 -6.69
CA ARG A 314 -5.91 -24.84 -5.87
C ARG A 314 -6.57 -26.01 -6.58
N LYS A 315 -6.84 -25.87 -7.89
CA LYS A 315 -7.37 -26.96 -8.71
C LYS A 315 -6.40 -28.15 -8.69
N GLY A 316 -5.10 -27.93 -8.94
CA GLY A 316 -4.10 -29.00 -8.91
C GLY A 316 -4.02 -29.72 -7.56
N GLU A 317 -4.08 -28.97 -6.44
CA GLU A 317 -4.11 -29.56 -5.10
C GLU A 317 -5.36 -30.41 -4.85
N LEU A 318 -6.50 -29.96 -5.34
CA LEU A 318 -7.75 -30.72 -5.20
C LEU A 318 -7.78 -31.94 -6.09
N GLU A 319 -7.22 -31.87 -7.30
CA GLU A 319 -7.07 -33.01 -8.20
C GLU A 319 -6.14 -34.08 -7.59
N GLU A 320 -5.03 -33.65 -6.97
CA GLU A 320 -4.13 -34.54 -6.24
C GLU A 320 -4.82 -35.19 -5.03
N GLN A 321 -5.55 -34.43 -4.22
CA GLN A 321 -6.34 -34.95 -3.10
C GLN A 321 -7.40 -35.96 -3.57
N LEU A 322 -8.11 -35.64 -4.65
CA LEU A 322 -9.12 -36.52 -5.24
C LEU A 322 -8.48 -37.83 -5.72
N PHE A 323 -7.31 -37.74 -6.36
CA PHE A 323 -6.54 -38.90 -6.78
C PHE A 323 -6.20 -39.81 -5.60
N PHE A 324 -5.60 -39.26 -4.52
CA PHE A 324 -5.29 -40.04 -3.33
C PHE A 324 -6.53 -40.65 -2.68
N SER A 325 -7.61 -39.90 -2.52
CA SER A 325 -8.85 -40.42 -1.95
C SER A 325 -9.46 -41.52 -2.82
N SER A 326 -9.31 -41.43 -4.15
CA SER A 326 -9.79 -42.51 -5.05
C SER A 326 -8.95 -43.78 -4.91
N LEU A 327 -7.65 -43.65 -4.71
CA LEU A 327 -6.78 -44.81 -4.42
C LEU A 327 -7.13 -45.46 -3.06
N GLU A 328 -7.36 -44.66 -2.03
CA GLU A 328 -7.79 -45.14 -0.72
C GLU A 328 -9.16 -45.90 -0.83
N ARG A 329 -10.10 -45.34 -1.57
CA ARG A 329 -11.38 -45.99 -1.82
C ARG A 329 -11.20 -47.36 -2.49
N ILE A 330 -10.41 -47.43 -3.57
CA ILE A 330 -10.12 -48.69 -4.27
C ILE A 330 -9.46 -49.71 -3.31
N PHE A 331 -8.47 -49.23 -2.51
CA PHE A 331 -7.79 -50.07 -1.53
C PHE A 331 -8.76 -50.71 -0.51
N ILE A 332 -9.80 -49.99 -0.10
CA ILE A 332 -10.81 -50.42 0.85
C ILE A 332 -11.86 -51.33 0.17
N GLU A 333 -12.43 -50.89 -0.98
CA GLU A 333 -13.47 -51.59 -1.72
C GLU A 333 -12.98 -52.97 -2.20
N GLU A 334 -11.79 -53.04 -2.78
CA GLU A 334 -11.17 -54.27 -3.26
C GLU A 334 -10.54 -55.10 -2.11
N ARG A 335 -10.64 -54.60 -0.87
CA ARG A 335 -10.12 -55.29 0.35
C ARG A 335 -8.67 -55.70 0.23
N ILE A 336 -7.82 -54.94 -0.44
CA ILE A 336 -6.38 -55.21 -0.69
C ILE A 336 -5.64 -55.48 0.63
N TYR A 337 -6.06 -54.80 1.70
CA TYR A 337 -5.52 -55.02 3.06
C TYR A 337 -5.76 -56.39 3.67
N LYS A 338 -6.73 -57.22 3.10
CA LYS A 338 -7.04 -58.60 3.53
C LYS A 338 -6.32 -59.66 2.72
N GLU A 339 -5.55 -59.27 1.73
CA GLU A 339 -4.79 -60.23 0.93
C GLU A 339 -3.62 -60.81 1.73
N ARG A 340 -3.41 -62.14 1.66
CA ARG A 340 -2.32 -62.83 2.40
C ARG A 340 -0.95 -62.23 2.17
N LYS A 341 -0.64 -61.76 0.99
CA LYS A 341 0.63 -61.10 0.68
C LYS A 341 0.80 -59.77 1.42
N PHE A 342 -0.28 -59.01 1.64
CA PHE A 342 -0.25 -57.80 2.44
C PHE A 342 0.04 -58.11 3.92
N GLU A 343 -0.69 -59.11 4.49
CA GLU A 343 -0.56 -59.52 5.89
C GLU A 343 0.79 -60.16 6.21
N GLN A 344 1.42 -60.84 5.23
CA GLN A 344 2.69 -61.54 5.40
C GLN A 344 3.92 -60.67 5.07
N SER A 345 3.74 -59.45 4.58
CA SER A 345 4.86 -58.53 4.29
C SER A 345 5.62 -58.14 5.55
N LYS A 346 6.94 -58.27 5.50
CA LYS A 346 7.83 -58.08 6.67
C LYS A 346 8.47 -56.69 6.69
N SER A 347 8.42 -55.97 5.57
CA SER A 347 9.01 -54.63 5.46
C SER A 347 8.00 -53.65 4.82
N GLN A 348 8.19 -52.37 5.11
CA GLN A 348 7.39 -51.29 4.54
C GLN A 348 7.52 -51.21 3.00
N ASP A 349 8.73 -51.52 2.49
CA ASP A 349 8.98 -51.51 1.04
C ASP A 349 8.22 -52.64 0.32
N GLU A 350 8.11 -53.83 0.93
CA GLU A 350 7.30 -54.93 0.40
C GLU A 350 5.80 -54.59 0.35
N VAL A 351 5.30 -53.95 1.40
CA VAL A 351 3.92 -53.47 1.46
C VAL A 351 3.63 -52.45 0.35
N VAL A 352 4.51 -51.46 0.20
CA VAL A 352 4.39 -50.41 -0.83
C VAL A 352 4.44 -51.02 -2.23
N ALA A 353 5.40 -51.92 -2.51
CA ALA A 353 5.52 -52.59 -3.80
C ALA A 353 4.28 -53.43 -4.13
N PHE A 354 3.72 -54.13 -3.13
CA PHE A 354 2.49 -54.91 -3.30
C PHE A 354 1.27 -54.03 -3.60
N ILE A 355 1.05 -52.97 -2.82
CA ILE A 355 -0.04 -52.03 -3.04
C ILE A 355 0.08 -51.37 -4.44
N TYR A 356 1.30 -50.96 -4.80
CA TYR A 356 1.57 -50.34 -6.10
C TYR A 356 1.20 -51.31 -7.25
N SER A 357 1.62 -52.58 -7.16
CA SER A 357 1.30 -53.59 -8.19
C SER A 357 -0.21 -53.81 -8.36
N LYS A 358 -0.98 -53.78 -7.27
CA LYS A 358 -2.43 -53.96 -7.30
C LYS A 358 -3.18 -52.72 -7.85
N LEU A 359 -2.81 -51.54 -7.38
CA LEU A 359 -3.42 -50.29 -7.85
C LEU A 359 -3.09 -50.02 -9.32
N CYS A 360 -1.88 -50.31 -9.80
CA CYS A 360 -1.54 -50.19 -11.22
C CYS A 360 -2.38 -51.13 -12.10
N LEU A 361 -2.62 -52.37 -11.69
CA LEU A 361 -3.48 -53.31 -12.45
C LEU A 361 -4.92 -52.86 -12.53
N LEU A 362 -5.46 -52.29 -11.46
CA LEU A 362 -6.85 -51.81 -11.41
C LEU A 362 -7.03 -50.49 -12.20
N TYR A 363 -6.00 -49.64 -12.23
CA TYR A 363 -6.05 -48.35 -12.97
C TYR A 363 -5.85 -48.50 -14.47
N THR A 364 -5.15 -49.56 -14.91
CA THR A 364 -4.88 -49.85 -16.32
C THR A 364 -5.93 -50.75 -16.98
N SER A 365 -6.82 -51.36 -16.20
CA SER A 365 -7.93 -52.14 -16.74
C SER A 365 -8.99 -51.19 -17.30
N PRO A 366 -9.39 -51.31 -18.58
CA PRO A 366 -10.53 -50.55 -19.07
C PRO A 366 -11.75 -50.96 -18.28
N SER A 367 -12.45 -49.98 -17.73
CA SER A 367 -13.75 -50.16 -17.08
C SER A 367 -14.71 -50.82 -18.08
N PRO A 368 -15.48 -51.82 -17.70
CA PRO A 368 -16.41 -52.50 -18.59
C PRO A 368 -17.54 -51.59 -19.09
#